data_26cce332e7404eb96a3a5a479b33c14e
#
_entry.id   26cce332e7404eb96a3a5a479b33c14e
#
_cell.length_a   1.000
_cell.length_b   1.000
_cell.length_c   1.000
_cell.angle_alpha   90.00
_cell.angle_beta   90.00
_cell.angle_gamma   90.00
#
_symmetry.space_group_name_H-M   'P 1'
#
loop_
_entity.id
_entity.type
_entity.pdbx_description
1 polymer ?
#
loop_
_entity_poly.entity_id
_entity_poly.type
_entity_poly.pdbx_seq_one_letter_code
_entity_poly.pdbx_strand_id
1 'polypeptide(L)'
;MKITRALSVSSSLLVAIMAVPALAGVTVNSPVNSAEVASPFTLSANAFTCSSQNVSAMGYSFDSSSNTTVIHDTSIESVIGSAAGAHTLHVKAWGDKGSTCVTDVIINVKAGATSAAGNPIIPTDAITVSNIEVMGNWIGEHDSGGPGSSSGSTTIVNTPSLNGNARSFQTQYSNGGDERYSVSYSDDTSASNFFYDAWVYFTSSSGHIGNLEMDTNQVMPNGQTAIFGIQCDGYSNAWAYTMNAGTATDQKPTWVAQKGTYCNPRNWSEHNWHHVQASYSRDDSGWITYHSVWLDGVESTLNVTVFGAFDLGWKPMINTQFQVDGLGASGSTTVYLDSLTVSRW
;
A
#
# COMPACT_ATOMS: atom_id res chain seq x y z
N MET A 1 2.73 -91.43 -2.41
CA MET A 1 2.49 -90.18 -1.66
C MET A 1 3.63 -89.27 -1.99
N LYS A 2 3.36 -88.30 -2.91
CA LYS A 2 4.38 -87.33 -3.41
C LYS A 2 4.17 -86.03 -2.68
N ILE A 3 5.17 -85.58 -1.96
CA ILE A 3 5.16 -84.28 -1.24
C ILE A 3 5.84 -83.27 -2.16
N THR A 4 5.09 -82.31 -2.66
CA THR A 4 5.59 -81.20 -3.45
C THR A 4 5.92 -80.05 -2.47
N ARG A 5 7.19 -79.67 -2.38
CA ARG A 5 7.60 -78.42 -1.64
C ARG A 5 7.46 -77.22 -2.57
N ALA A 6 6.67 -76.25 -2.15
CA ALA A 6 6.61 -74.92 -2.78
C ALA A 6 7.74 -74.03 -2.27
N LEU A 7 8.56 -73.53 -3.16
CA LEU A 7 9.53 -72.44 -2.88
C LEU A 7 8.80 -71.09 -2.94
N SER A 8 8.81 -70.35 -1.84
CA SER A 8 8.38 -68.97 -1.81
C SER A 8 9.58 -68.05 -2.10
N VAL A 9 9.51 -67.31 -3.21
CA VAL A 9 10.47 -66.28 -3.56
C VAL A 9 9.98 -64.97 -2.96
N SER A 10 10.67 -64.46 -1.93
CA SER A 10 10.43 -63.10 -1.38
C SER A 10 11.16 -62.09 -2.25
N SER A 11 10.39 -61.31 -3.01
CA SER A 11 10.92 -60.11 -3.72
C SER A 11 11.03 -58.94 -2.75
N SER A 12 12.23 -58.61 -2.35
CA SER A 12 12.51 -57.35 -1.63
C SER A 12 12.50 -56.18 -2.59
N LEU A 13 11.49 -55.33 -2.47
CA LEU A 13 11.39 -54.10 -3.22
C LEU A 13 12.35 -53.06 -2.63
N LEU A 14 13.46 -52.82 -3.30
CA LEU A 14 14.39 -51.72 -2.92
C LEU A 14 13.79 -50.40 -3.38
N VAL A 15 13.23 -49.61 -2.44
CA VAL A 15 12.83 -48.24 -2.70
C VAL A 15 14.09 -47.37 -2.71
N ALA A 16 14.55 -47.01 -3.90
CA ALA A 16 15.58 -46.02 -4.06
C ALA A 16 15.01 -44.62 -3.75
N ILE A 17 15.33 -44.07 -2.58
CA ILE A 17 15.04 -42.69 -2.23
C ILE A 17 16.02 -41.85 -3.07
N MET A 18 15.52 -41.27 -4.14
CA MET A 18 16.28 -40.26 -4.88
C MET A 18 16.38 -39.00 -3.99
N ALA A 19 17.56 -38.75 -3.43
CA ALA A 19 17.84 -37.46 -2.81
C ALA A 19 17.85 -36.40 -3.91
N VAL A 20 16.86 -35.53 -3.92
CA VAL A 20 16.86 -34.34 -4.77
C VAL A 20 18.00 -33.47 -4.24
N PRO A 21 19.00 -33.09 -5.08
CA PRO A 21 20.05 -32.20 -4.61
C PRO A 21 19.42 -30.89 -4.16
N ALA A 22 19.67 -30.50 -2.92
CA ALA A 22 19.32 -29.17 -2.44
C ALA A 22 20.13 -28.16 -3.28
N LEU A 23 19.46 -27.36 -4.10
CA LEU A 23 20.08 -26.28 -4.85
C LEU A 23 20.70 -25.30 -3.82
N ALA A 24 22.03 -25.24 -3.82
CA ALA A 24 22.74 -24.25 -3.01
C ALA A 24 22.56 -22.88 -3.63
N GLY A 25 21.94 -21.95 -2.90
CA GLY A 25 21.68 -20.59 -3.35
C GLY A 25 20.21 -20.18 -3.25
N VAL A 26 19.87 -19.06 -3.85
CA VAL A 26 18.52 -18.52 -3.86
C VAL A 26 17.73 -19.11 -5.02
N THR A 27 16.58 -19.68 -4.71
CA THR A 27 15.58 -20.12 -5.69
C THR A 27 14.44 -19.10 -5.69
N VAL A 28 14.16 -18.50 -6.85
CA VAL A 28 13.02 -17.60 -7.04
C VAL A 28 11.94 -18.38 -7.77
N ASN A 29 10.79 -18.54 -7.12
CA ASN A 29 9.64 -19.27 -7.66
C ASN A 29 8.72 -18.33 -8.45
N SER A 30 8.61 -17.07 -7.99
CA SER A 30 7.83 -16.00 -8.63
C SER A 30 8.47 -14.64 -8.30
N PRO A 31 8.55 -13.71 -9.27
CA PRO A 31 8.32 -13.93 -10.71
C PRO A 31 9.41 -14.78 -11.35
N VAL A 32 9.09 -15.46 -12.45
CA VAL A 32 10.11 -16.16 -13.24
C VAL A 32 10.91 -15.17 -14.09
N ASN A 33 12.14 -15.54 -14.46
CA ASN A 33 12.99 -14.66 -15.28
C ASN A 33 12.31 -14.29 -16.61
N SER A 34 12.40 -13.02 -16.99
CA SER A 34 11.75 -12.42 -18.16
C SER A 34 10.21 -12.39 -18.09
N ALA A 35 9.63 -12.52 -16.89
CA ALA A 35 8.19 -12.39 -16.71
C ALA A 35 7.72 -10.96 -17.00
N GLU A 36 6.56 -10.87 -17.64
CA GLU A 36 5.74 -9.66 -17.60
C GLU A 36 4.84 -9.73 -16.37
N VAL A 37 4.95 -8.76 -15.48
CA VAL A 37 4.18 -8.69 -14.24
C VAL A 37 3.39 -7.38 -14.17
N ALA A 38 2.24 -7.41 -13.52
CA ALA A 38 1.60 -6.18 -13.06
C ALA A 38 2.27 -5.74 -11.75
N SER A 39 2.20 -4.47 -11.39
CA SER A 39 2.56 -4.00 -10.06
C SER A 39 1.28 -3.71 -9.28
N PRO A 40 1.13 -4.24 -8.03
CA PRO A 40 2.07 -5.12 -7.33
C PRO A 40 2.07 -6.56 -7.84
N PHE A 41 3.11 -7.34 -7.48
CA PHE A 41 3.23 -8.77 -7.79
C PHE A 41 3.82 -9.55 -6.62
N THR A 42 3.57 -10.86 -6.57
CA THR A 42 4.10 -11.70 -5.50
C THR A 42 5.55 -12.09 -5.79
N LEU A 43 6.46 -11.78 -4.86
CA LEU A 43 7.78 -12.38 -4.77
C LEU A 43 7.70 -13.62 -3.87
N SER A 44 7.93 -14.78 -4.47
CA SER A 44 8.10 -16.05 -3.77
C SER A 44 9.51 -16.57 -4.02
N ALA A 45 10.29 -16.72 -2.96
CA ALA A 45 11.66 -17.19 -3.03
C ALA A 45 12.05 -17.95 -1.77
N ASN A 46 13.05 -18.84 -1.89
CA ASN A 46 13.62 -19.55 -0.75
C ASN A 46 15.12 -19.82 -0.92
N ALA A 47 15.82 -19.94 0.20
CA ALA A 47 17.20 -20.32 0.24
C ALA A 47 17.51 -21.04 1.57
N PHE A 48 18.08 -22.22 1.52
CA PHE A 48 18.46 -22.98 2.73
C PHE A 48 19.96 -22.89 3.02
N THR A 49 20.77 -22.84 1.96
CA THR A 49 22.21 -22.74 2.07
C THR A 49 22.76 -21.69 1.11
N CYS A 50 23.76 -20.94 1.57
CA CYS A 50 24.55 -20.02 0.76
C CYS A 50 26.04 -20.30 0.97
N SER A 51 26.74 -20.72 -0.08
CA SER A 51 28.18 -21.11 0.01
C SER A 51 28.43 -22.08 1.17
N SER A 52 27.61 -23.11 1.30
CA SER A 52 27.69 -24.14 2.37
C SER A 52 27.42 -23.63 3.79
N GLN A 53 26.88 -22.41 3.95
CA GLN A 53 26.42 -21.86 5.22
C GLN A 53 24.91 -21.92 5.29
N ASN A 54 24.35 -22.10 6.48
CA ASN A 54 22.91 -21.98 6.65
C ASN A 54 22.46 -20.54 6.44
N VAL A 55 21.36 -20.34 5.76
CA VAL A 55 20.79 -19.01 5.55
C VAL A 55 20.18 -18.48 6.85
N SER A 56 20.52 -17.25 7.21
CA SER A 56 20.03 -16.55 8.40
C SER A 56 19.07 -15.41 8.05
N ALA A 57 19.12 -14.92 6.82
CA ALA A 57 18.22 -13.89 6.31
C ALA A 57 18.17 -13.93 4.78
N MET A 58 17.07 -13.46 4.23
CA MET A 58 16.89 -13.17 2.81
C MET A 58 16.54 -11.70 2.61
N GLY A 59 16.55 -11.24 1.37
CA GLY A 59 16.11 -9.90 1.04
C GLY A 59 16.07 -9.66 -0.46
N TYR A 60 15.57 -8.49 -0.84
CA TYR A 60 15.50 -8.11 -2.25
C TYR A 60 15.78 -6.62 -2.46
N SER A 61 16.17 -6.28 -3.67
CA SER A 61 16.32 -4.90 -4.15
C SER A 61 16.08 -4.85 -5.65
N PHE A 62 15.83 -3.65 -6.18
CA PHE A 62 15.65 -3.44 -7.62
C PHE A 62 16.81 -2.66 -8.21
N ASP A 63 17.21 -3.02 -9.42
CA ASP A 63 18.16 -2.30 -10.27
C ASP A 63 19.47 -1.94 -9.55
N SER A 64 19.95 -0.71 -9.69
CA SER A 64 21.15 -0.21 -9.03
C SER A 64 20.94 0.21 -7.57
N SER A 65 19.77 -0.05 -6.99
CA SER A 65 19.49 0.33 -5.61
C SER A 65 20.41 -0.37 -4.63
N SER A 66 21.11 0.40 -3.81
CA SER A 66 21.90 -0.11 -2.69
C SER A 66 21.03 -0.58 -1.52
N ASN A 67 19.74 -0.19 -1.51
CA ASN A 67 18.82 -0.50 -0.45
C ASN A 67 18.22 -1.88 -0.69
N THR A 68 18.32 -2.71 0.32
CA THR A 68 17.80 -4.07 0.29
C THR A 68 16.80 -4.21 1.43
N THR A 69 15.58 -4.61 1.10
CA THR A 69 14.61 -5.06 2.10
C THR A 69 15.08 -6.39 2.64
N VAL A 70 15.29 -6.48 3.96
CA VAL A 70 15.82 -7.67 4.63
C VAL A 70 14.72 -8.35 5.43
N ILE A 71 14.63 -9.67 5.28
CA ILE A 71 13.68 -10.55 5.95
C ILE A 71 14.48 -11.61 6.69
N HIS A 72 14.31 -11.69 8.02
CA HIS A 72 15.04 -12.66 8.86
C HIS A 72 14.38 -14.04 8.80
N ASP A 73 14.34 -14.61 7.61
CA ASP A 73 13.79 -15.93 7.31
C ASP A 73 14.60 -16.56 6.16
N THR A 74 14.34 -17.85 5.91
CA THR A 74 14.88 -18.63 4.79
C THR A 74 13.95 -18.63 3.57
N SER A 75 12.83 -17.90 3.63
CA SER A 75 11.85 -17.74 2.57
C SER A 75 11.34 -16.30 2.50
N ILE A 76 10.90 -15.91 1.32
CA ILE A 76 10.18 -14.67 1.05
C ILE A 76 8.84 -15.06 0.40
N GLU A 77 7.74 -14.62 0.99
CA GLU A 77 6.41 -14.62 0.42
C GLU A 77 5.84 -13.23 0.65
N SER A 78 6.07 -12.30 -0.29
CA SER A 78 5.73 -10.89 -0.12
C SER A 78 5.12 -10.34 -1.40
N VAL A 79 4.12 -9.49 -1.25
CA VAL A 79 3.63 -8.65 -2.34
C VAL A 79 4.54 -7.44 -2.43
N ILE A 80 5.19 -7.27 -3.57
CA ILE A 80 6.16 -6.20 -3.81
C ILE A 80 5.78 -5.42 -5.07
N GLY A 81 6.21 -4.17 -5.15
CA GLY A 81 5.93 -3.32 -6.29
C GLY A 81 7.17 -2.67 -6.87
N SER A 82 7.07 -2.27 -8.13
CA SER A 82 8.03 -1.44 -8.82
C SER A 82 7.32 -0.56 -9.86
N ALA A 83 7.97 0.50 -10.29
CA ALA A 83 7.49 1.33 -11.40
C ALA A 83 7.30 0.50 -12.69
N ALA A 84 6.55 1.04 -13.65
CA ALA A 84 6.44 0.40 -14.98
C ALA A 84 7.79 0.46 -15.72
N GLY A 85 8.16 -0.63 -16.37
CA GLY A 85 9.40 -0.74 -17.15
C GLY A 85 10.15 -2.03 -16.91
N ALA A 86 11.33 -2.13 -17.51
CA ALA A 86 12.23 -3.25 -17.32
C ALA A 86 13.04 -3.06 -16.04
N HIS A 87 13.03 -4.06 -15.17
CA HIS A 87 13.76 -4.06 -13.89
C HIS A 87 14.57 -5.34 -13.72
N THR A 88 15.66 -5.24 -12.96
CA THR A 88 16.37 -6.39 -12.43
C THR A 88 16.05 -6.51 -10.94
N LEU A 89 15.34 -7.56 -10.57
CA LEU A 89 15.05 -7.91 -9.18
C LEU A 89 16.21 -8.77 -8.65
N HIS A 90 16.98 -8.25 -7.69
CA HIS A 90 18.05 -8.94 -7.00
C HIS A 90 17.51 -9.61 -5.75
N VAL A 91 17.37 -10.94 -5.75
CA VAL A 91 16.98 -11.69 -4.55
C VAL A 91 18.23 -12.25 -3.88
N LYS A 92 18.43 -11.88 -2.63
CA LYS A 92 19.66 -12.09 -1.84
C LYS A 92 19.42 -13.05 -0.69
N ALA A 93 20.43 -13.79 -0.30
CA ALA A 93 20.46 -14.56 0.93
C ALA A 93 21.81 -14.40 1.65
N TRP A 94 21.77 -14.31 2.96
CA TRP A 94 22.97 -14.20 3.82
C TRP A 94 23.10 -15.44 4.68
N GLY A 95 24.27 -16.05 4.60
CA GLY A 95 24.64 -17.17 5.46
C GLY A 95 25.05 -16.72 6.87
N ASP A 96 24.90 -17.61 7.83
CA ASP A 96 25.17 -17.42 9.26
C ASP A 96 26.64 -17.04 9.59
N LYS A 97 27.55 -17.15 8.62
CA LYS A 97 28.98 -16.80 8.74
C LYS A 97 29.39 -15.75 7.70
N GLY A 98 28.42 -14.98 7.16
CA GLY A 98 28.67 -13.82 6.32
C GLY A 98 28.79 -14.10 4.82
N SER A 99 28.48 -15.32 4.34
CA SER A 99 28.37 -15.54 2.89
C SER A 99 27.15 -14.80 2.32
N THR A 100 27.22 -14.42 1.05
CA THR A 100 26.11 -13.79 0.34
C THR A 100 25.88 -14.50 -0.99
N CYS A 101 24.65 -14.84 -1.27
CA CYS A 101 24.19 -15.37 -2.55
C CYS A 101 23.15 -14.42 -3.15
N VAL A 102 23.17 -14.27 -4.47
CA VAL A 102 22.20 -13.43 -5.20
C VAL A 102 21.69 -14.20 -6.41
N THR A 103 20.41 -14.10 -6.66
CA THR A 103 19.79 -14.51 -7.91
C THR A 103 19.09 -13.30 -8.52
N ASP A 104 19.46 -12.99 -9.75
CA ASP A 104 18.88 -11.89 -10.52
C ASP A 104 17.75 -12.40 -11.37
N VAL A 105 16.61 -11.70 -11.32
CA VAL A 105 15.42 -11.98 -12.13
C VAL A 105 15.10 -10.73 -12.93
N ILE A 106 15.19 -10.81 -14.25
CA ILE A 106 14.75 -9.73 -15.10
C ILE A 106 13.22 -9.80 -15.19
N ILE A 107 12.56 -8.68 -14.96
CA ILE A 107 11.11 -8.56 -15.11
C ILE A 107 10.77 -7.33 -15.97
N ASN A 108 9.64 -7.38 -16.61
CA ASN A 108 9.05 -6.22 -17.24
C ASN A 108 7.73 -5.90 -16.51
N VAL A 109 7.77 -4.86 -15.70
CA VAL A 109 6.56 -4.38 -15.02
C VAL A 109 5.73 -3.63 -16.04
N LYS A 110 4.54 -4.14 -16.35
CA LYS A 110 3.61 -3.45 -17.24
C LYS A 110 3.28 -2.10 -16.63
N ALA A 111 3.32 -1.05 -17.44
CA ALA A 111 2.63 0.19 -17.10
C ALA A 111 1.22 -0.20 -16.71
N GLY A 112 0.81 0.12 -15.49
CA GLY A 112 -0.40 -0.42 -14.91
C GLY A 112 -1.51 -0.52 -15.94
N ALA A 113 -1.76 -1.76 -16.39
CA ALA A 113 -3.00 -2.02 -17.08
C ALA A 113 -4.04 -1.83 -16.00
N THR A 114 -4.72 -0.70 -16.06
CA THR A 114 -5.99 -0.47 -15.41
C THR A 114 -6.78 -1.77 -15.42
N SER A 115 -7.15 -2.18 -14.19
CA SER A 115 -8.12 -3.24 -13.97
C SER A 115 -7.58 -4.65 -13.73
N ALA A 116 -7.20 -4.94 -12.47
CA ALA A 116 -7.78 -6.13 -11.86
C ALA A 116 -9.31 -5.95 -11.87
N ALA A 117 -10.07 -7.02 -12.00
CA ALA A 117 -11.53 -6.95 -12.04
C ALA A 117 -12.04 -6.11 -10.86
N GLY A 118 -12.67 -4.97 -11.14
CA GLY A 118 -13.19 -4.06 -10.10
C GLY A 118 -12.73 -2.60 -10.21
N ASN A 119 -11.52 -2.31 -10.71
CA ASN A 119 -11.08 -0.92 -10.83
C ASN A 119 -11.95 -0.16 -11.83
N PRO A 120 -12.37 1.08 -11.54
CA PRO A 120 -13.12 1.88 -12.48
C PRO A 120 -12.29 2.08 -13.76
N ILE A 121 -12.98 2.04 -14.89
CA ILE A 121 -12.35 2.39 -16.17
C ILE A 121 -12.14 3.91 -16.13
N ILE A 122 -10.88 4.34 -16.01
CA ILE A 122 -10.54 5.75 -16.12
C ILE A 122 -10.69 6.12 -17.60
N PRO A 123 -11.56 7.10 -17.95
CA PRO A 123 -11.71 7.55 -19.32
C PRO A 123 -10.39 8.05 -19.91
N THR A 124 -10.26 7.93 -21.23
CA THR A 124 -9.02 8.37 -21.93
C THR A 124 -8.82 9.89 -21.91
N ASP A 125 -9.88 10.64 -21.64
CA ASP A 125 -9.90 12.09 -21.49
C ASP A 125 -9.84 12.56 -20.03
N ALA A 126 -9.71 11.65 -19.08
CA ALA A 126 -9.51 11.99 -17.68
C ALA A 126 -8.22 12.80 -17.49
N ILE A 127 -8.30 13.80 -16.62
CA ILE A 127 -7.12 14.58 -16.21
C ILE A 127 -6.45 13.88 -15.04
N THR A 128 -5.20 13.43 -15.23
CA THR A 128 -4.41 12.81 -14.19
C THR A 128 -3.28 13.73 -13.73
N VAL A 129 -3.19 13.95 -12.43
CA VAL A 129 -2.04 14.59 -11.79
C VAL A 129 -1.23 13.49 -11.10
N SER A 130 0.04 13.38 -11.47
CA SER A 130 0.95 12.36 -10.97
C SER A 130 2.07 12.97 -10.14
N ASN A 131 2.73 12.14 -9.33
CA ASN A 131 3.84 12.53 -8.47
C ASN A 131 3.44 13.68 -7.50
N ILE A 132 2.24 13.61 -6.98
CA ILE A 132 1.72 14.63 -6.05
C ILE A 132 2.56 14.65 -4.76
N GLU A 133 3.07 13.51 -4.33
CA GLU A 133 3.94 13.39 -3.16
C GLU A 133 5.21 14.24 -3.24
N VAL A 134 5.74 14.51 -4.43
CA VAL A 134 6.95 15.31 -4.58
C VAL A 134 6.71 16.82 -4.74
N MET A 135 5.46 17.27 -4.73
CA MET A 135 5.13 18.69 -4.79
C MET A 135 5.71 19.45 -3.59
N GLY A 136 6.23 20.66 -3.82
CA GLY A 136 6.94 21.45 -2.81
C GLY A 136 6.06 22.16 -1.77
N ASN A 137 4.74 22.15 -1.94
CA ASN A 137 3.79 22.94 -1.16
C ASN A 137 2.97 22.09 -0.16
N TRP A 138 3.44 20.92 0.23
CA TRP A 138 2.87 20.17 1.33
C TRP A 138 3.02 20.92 2.65
N ILE A 139 1.93 20.98 3.42
CA ILE A 139 1.91 21.53 4.77
C ILE A 139 1.45 20.45 5.74
N GLY A 140 1.94 20.52 6.98
CA GLY A 140 1.48 19.68 8.11
C GLY A 140 0.87 20.56 9.18
N GLU A 141 -0.22 20.10 9.79
CA GLU A 141 -0.87 20.76 10.90
C GLU A 141 -1.61 19.76 11.79
N HIS A 142 -1.68 20.06 13.09
CA HIS A 142 -2.50 19.29 14.02
C HIS A 142 -3.98 19.40 13.65
N ASP A 143 -4.67 18.25 13.57
CA ASP A 143 -6.11 18.22 13.39
C ASP A 143 -6.80 18.44 14.74
N SER A 144 -7.33 19.66 14.94
CA SER A 144 -8.04 20.04 16.16
C SER A 144 -9.39 19.36 16.36
N GLY A 145 -9.87 18.59 15.37
CA GLY A 145 -11.06 17.74 15.47
C GLY A 145 -10.83 16.45 16.25
N GLY A 146 -9.56 16.02 16.35
CA GLY A 146 -9.15 14.85 17.10
C GLY A 146 -8.79 15.12 18.56
N PRO A 147 -8.55 14.08 19.35
CA PRO A 147 -8.09 14.19 20.73
C PRO A 147 -6.60 14.56 20.79
N GLY A 148 -6.14 15.03 21.95
CA GLY A 148 -4.73 15.21 22.25
C GLY A 148 -4.02 16.32 21.48
N SER A 149 -2.80 16.07 21.07
CA SER A 149 -1.98 17.01 20.26
C SER A 149 -1.01 16.24 19.36
N SER A 150 -0.62 16.88 18.29
CA SER A 150 0.38 16.35 17.36
C SER A 150 1.29 17.45 16.86
N SER A 151 2.39 17.03 16.26
CA SER A 151 3.27 17.86 15.44
C SER A 151 3.97 16.98 14.42
N GLY A 152 4.14 17.51 13.22
CA GLY A 152 4.71 16.74 12.14
C GLY A 152 5.67 17.53 11.26
N SER A 153 6.41 16.77 10.48
CA SER A 153 7.25 17.31 9.41
C SER A 153 7.21 16.39 8.20
N THR A 154 7.43 16.95 7.04
CA THR A 154 7.45 16.19 5.79
C THR A 154 8.63 16.59 4.92
N THR A 155 9.24 15.61 4.26
CA THR A 155 10.36 15.84 3.36
C THR A 155 10.40 14.80 2.25
N ILE A 156 10.99 15.16 1.11
CA ILE A 156 11.26 14.21 0.02
C ILE A 156 12.47 13.38 0.38
N VAL A 157 12.38 12.07 0.17
CA VAL A 157 13.45 11.10 0.41
C VAL A 157 13.64 10.21 -0.82
N ASN A 158 14.88 9.74 -1.00
CA ASN A 158 15.20 8.79 -2.08
C ASN A 158 15.06 7.34 -1.61
N THR A 159 14.95 7.13 -0.30
CA THR A 159 14.85 5.82 0.36
C THR A 159 14.06 5.92 1.67
N PRO A 160 13.05 5.02 1.85
CA PRO A 160 12.51 4.08 0.86
C PRO A 160 11.78 4.82 -0.25
N SER A 161 11.83 4.30 -1.49
CA SER A 161 11.09 4.84 -2.61
C SER A 161 10.98 3.78 -3.70
N LEU A 162 9.89 3.82 -4.48
CA LEU A 162 9.66 2.98 -5.65
C LEU A 162 10.33 3.55 -6.91
N ASN A 163 10.39 4.88 -7.00
CA ASN A 163 10.84 5.59 -8.21
C ASN A 163 12.03 6.54 -7.96
N GLY A 164 12.55 6.60 -6.74
CA GLY A 164 13.66 7.45 -6.32
C GLY A 164 13.24 8.73 -5.58
N ASN A 165 11.93 9.00 -5.44
CA ASN A 165 11.41 10.17 -4.74
C ASN A 165 10.10 9.85 -4.03
N ALA A 166 10.18 9.48 -2.77
CA ALA A 166 9.01 9.34 -1.90
C ALA A 166 8.90 10.53 -0.95
N ARG A 167 7.73 10.73 -0.36
CA ARG A 167 7.55 11.70 0.72
C ARG A 167 7.46 10.98 2.06
N SER A 168 8.29 11.38 2.98
CA SER A 168 8.27 10.98 4.38
C SER A 168 7.38 11.92 5.18
N PHE A 169 6.51 11.37 6.01
CA PHE A 169 5.69 12.06 7.00
C PHE A 169 6.09 11.56 8.38
N GLN A 170 6.68 12.44 9.16
CA GLN A 170 7.12 12.16 10.53
C GLN A 170 6.14 12.81 11.50
N THR A 171 5.42 12.00 12.25
CA THR A 171 4.40 12.45 13.19
C THR A 171 4.82 12.12 14.62
N GLN A 172 4.74 13.11 15.50
CA GLN A 172 4.79 12.94 16.95
C GLN A 172 3.43 13.30 17.54
N TYR A 173 2.94 12.53 18.49
CA TYR A 173 1.62 12.74 19.05
C TYR A 173 1.57 12.46 20.54
N SER A 174 0.56 13.02 21.20
CA SER A 174 0.16 12.70 22.55
C SER A 174 -1.36 12.52 22.65
N ASN A 175 -1.81 11.56 23.47
CA ASN A 175 -3.22 11.26 23.74
C ASN A 175 -4.05 11.04 22.47
N GLY A 176 -3.51 10.29 21.52
CA GLY A 176 -4.19 9.98 20.26
C GLY A 176 -4.26 11.15 19.27
N GLY A 177 -3.34 12.11 19.37
CA GLY A 177 -3.35 13.30 18.49
C GLY A 177 -3.09 12.95 17.03
N ASP A 178 -3.71 13.71 16.13
CA ASP A 178 -3.80 13.47 14.71
C ASP A 178 -3.05 14.57 13.94
N GLU A 179 -2.15 14.20 13.04
CA GLU A 179 -1.41 15.14 12.19
C GLU A 179 -1.84 14.99 10.76
N ARG A 180 -2.36 16.08 10.21
CA ARG A 180 -2.85 16.20 8.85
C ARG A 180 -1.80 16.84 7.97
N TYR A 181 -1.48 16.20 6.83
CA TYR A 181 -0.62 16.72 5.80
C TYR A 181 -1.43 16.94 4.54
N SER A 182 -1.32 18.10 3.90
CA SER A 182 -2.12 18.42 2.72
C SER A 182 -1.35 19.16 1.65
N VAL A 183 -1.81 19.03 0.40
CA VAL A 183 -1.26 19.72 -0.77
C VAL A 183 -2.37 20.04 -1.76
N SER A 184 -2.38 21.29 -2.26
CA SER A 184 -3.29 21.72 -3.31
C SER A 184 -2.58 21.70 -4.67
N TYR A 185 -3.24 21.17 -5.70
CA TYR A 185 -2.63 20.93 -7.01
C TYR A 185 -3.50 21.29 -8.23
N SER A 186 -4.71 21.74 -8.03
CA SER A 186 -5.61 22.14 -9.12
C SER A 186 -6.68 23.10 -8.60
N ASP A 187 -7.28 23.88 -9.50
CA ASP A 187 -8.43 24.75 -9.27
C ASP A 187 -9.70 24.28 -10.00
N ASP A 188 -9.71 23.04 -10.50
CA ASP A 188 -10.84 22.45 -11.19
C ASP A 188 -12.00 22.24 -10.22
N THR A 189 -13.13 22.93 -10.48
CA THR A 189 -14.35 22.81 -9.70
C THR A 189 -15.39 21.89 -10.36
N SER A 190 -15.15 21.46 -11.61
CA SER A 190 -16.16 20.81 -12.46
C SER A 190 -16.09 19.28 -12.41
N ALA A 191 -14.93 18.70 -12.15
CA ALA A 191 -14.80 17.25 -12.08
C ALA A 191 -15.78 16.64 -11.08
N SER A 192 -16.36 15.52 -11.42
CA SER A 192 -17.37 14.82 -10.60
C SER A 192 -16.99 13.38 -10.25
N ASN A 193 -15.97 12.85 -10.90
CA ASN A 193 -15.46 11.51 -10.67
C ASN A 193 -13.98 11.58 -10.35
N PHE A 194 -13.53 10.74 -9.42
CA PHE A 194 -12.17 10.74 -8.92
C PHE A 194 -11.67 9.31 -8.72
N PHE A 195 -10.39 9.12 -9.01
CA PHE A 195 -9.65 7.91 -8.68
C PHE A 195 -8.34 8.31 -8.01
N TYR A 196 -8.18 7.93 -6.75
CA TYR A 196 -6.98 8.09 -5.94
C TYR A 196 -6.14 6.82 -6.04
N ASP A 197 -4.84 6.97 -6.20
CA ASP A 197 -3.89 5.86 -6.30
C ASP A 197 -2.59 6.25 -5.62
N ALA A 198 -2.14 5.51 -4.62
CA ALA A 198 -0.94 5.78 -3.86
C ALA A 198 -0.28 4.52 -3.33
N TRP A 199 1.02 4.59 -3.12
CA TRP A 199 1.79 3.59 -2.39
C TRP A 199 2.17 4.11 -1.01
N VAL A 200 1.93 3.30 0.01
CA VAL A 200 2.19 3.60 1.42
C VAL A 200 3.21 2.63 1.97
N TYR A 201 4.18 3.14 2.73
CA TYR A 201 5.21 2.31 3.34
C TYR A 201 5.42 2.71 4.81
N PHE A 202 5.60 1.72 5.65
CA PHE A 202 5.97 1.88 7.07
C PHE A 202 7.35 1.32 7.34
N THR A 203 8.06 1.98 8.27
CA THR A 203 9.17 1.37 9.00
C THR A 203 8.64 0.58 10.21
N SER A 204 9.37 0.52 11.31
CA SER A 204 9.00 -0.23 12.51
C SER A 204 7.99 0.49 13.44
N SER A 205 7.14 1.38 12.93
CA SER A 205 6.28 2.24 13.75
C SER A 205 4.77 2.06 13.52
N SER A 206 4.36 1.04 12.76
CA SER A 206 2.94 0.79 12.45
C SER A 206 2.10 0.57 13.71
N GLY A 207 2.67 -0.03 14.75
CA GLY A 207 2.03 -0.25 16.05
C GLY A 207 1.57 1.01 16.77
N HIS A 208 2.06 2.18 16.37
CA HIS A 208 1.69 3.49 16.91
C HIS A 208 0.62 4.21 16.09
N ILE A 209 0.12 3.61 15.01
CA ILE A 209 -0.87 4.20 14.11
C ILE A 209 -2.26 3.73 14.51
N GLY A 210 -3.13 4.67 14.87
CA GLY A 210 -4.56 4.44 15.08
C GLY A 210 -5.26 4.27 13.75
N ASN A 211 -5.21 5.31 12.91
CA ASN A 211 -5.80 5.35 11.58
C ASN A 211 -4.83 5.93 10.56
N LEU A 212 -5.08 5.60 9.29
CA LEU A 212 -4.51 6.30 8.14
C LEU A 212 -5.65 6.82 7.28
N GLU A 213 -5.66 8.13 7.09
CA GLU A 213 -6.69 8.84 6.35
C GLU A 213 -6.12 9.35 5.03
N MET A 214 -6.88 9.18 3.96
CA MET A 214 -6.51 9.56 2.59
C MET A 214 -7.68 10.26 1.93
N ASP A 215 -7.57 11.57 1.80
CA ASP A 215 -8.64 12.40 1.31
C ASP A 215 -8.31 13.03 -0.05
N THR A 216 -9.36 13.31 -0.79
CA THR A 216 -9.35 14.29 -1.86
C THR A 216 -10.49 15.27 -1.63
N ASN A 217 -10.20 16.54 -1.62
CA ASN A 217 -11.18 17.59 -1.38
C ASN A 217 -11.28 18.49 -2.59
N GLN A 218 -12.50 18.86 -2.96
CA GLN A 218 -12.74 19.73 -4.12
C GLN A 218 -13.72 20.85 -3.76
N VAL A 219 -13.37 22.07 -4.10
CA VAL A 219 -14.36 23.16 -4.13
C VAL A 219 -15.22 23.00 -5.37
N MET A 220 -16.53 22.86 -5.17
CA MET A 220 -17.53 22.69 -6.23
C MET A 220 -17.91 24.04 -6.88
N PRO A 221 -18.60 24.03 -8.04
CA PRO A 221 -19.01 25.26 -8.70
C PRO A 221 -19.90 26.20 -7.86
N ASN A 222 -20.62 25.63 -6.88
CA ASN A 222 -21.46 26.39 -5.94
C ASN A 222 -20.69 27.00 -4.76
N GLY A 223 -19.35 26.82 -4.69
CA GLY A 223 -18.47 27.32 -3.66
C GLY A 223 -18.38 26.44 -2.40
N GLN A 224 -19.17 25.39 -2.29
CA GLN A 224 -19.03 24.42 -1.20
C GLN A 224 -17.90 23.44 -1.49
N THR A 225 -17.34 22.85 -0.43
CA THR A 225 -16.27 21.86 -0.54
C THR A 225 -16.85 20.46 -0.39
N ALA A 226 -16.68 19.62 -1.41
CA ALA A 226 -16.89 18.19 -1.30
C ALA A 226 -15.65 17.57 -0.63
N ILE A 227 -15.84 16.81 0.45
CA ILE A 227 -14.78 16.07 1.14
C ILE A 227 -14.96 14.58 0.87
N PHE A 228 -14.04 14.00 0.14
CA PHE A 228 -13.97 12.57 -0.13
C PHE A 228 -12.93 11.95 0.80
N GLY A 229 -13.31 11.67 2.04
CA GLY A 229 -12.42 11.10 3.03
C GLY A 229 -12.63 9.60 3.15
N ILE A 230 -11.53 8.85 3.02
CA ILE A 230 -11.47 7.43 3.39
C ILE A 230 -10.36 7.21 4.40
N GLN A 231 -10.55 6.28 5.31
CA GLN A 231 -9.50 5.88 6.24
C GLN A 231 -9.45 4.37 6.44
N CYS A 232 -8.24 3.87 6.62
CA CYS A 232 -8.00 2.58 7.22
C CYS A 232 -8.11 2.75 8.74
N ASP A 233 -9.27 2.39 9.30
CA ASP A 233 -9.58 2.62 10.71
C ASP A 233 -9.15 1.43 11.56
N GLY A 234 -8.07 1.60 12.29
CA GLY A 234 -7.54 0.59 13.19
C GLY A 234 -8.35 0.41 14.47
N TYR A 235 -9.22 1.34 14.85
CA TYR A 235 -10.10 1.19 16.00
C TYR A 235 -11.29 0.28 15.70
N SER A 236 -11.93 0.47 14.55
CA SER A 236 -13.05 -0.38 14.09
C SER A 236 -12.60 -1.62 13.35
N ASN A 237 -11.33 -1.69 12.91
CA ASN A 237 -10.78 -2.70 12.01
C ASN A 237 -11.52 -2.75 10.67
N ALA A 238 -11.88 -1.61 10.11
CA ALA A 238 -12.65 -1.52 8.88
C ALA A 238 -12.17 -0.34 8.03
N TRP A 239 -12.52 -0.34 6.75
CA TRP A 239 -12.52 0.89 5.99
C TRP A 239 -13.63 1.80 6.48
N ALA A 240 -13.32 3.08 6.66
CA ALA A 240 -14.32 4.08 7.00
C ALA A 240 -14.32 5.20 5.96
N TYR A 241 -15.45 5.86 5.83
CA TYR A 241 -15.65 7.01 4.98
C TYR A 241 -16.21 8.19 5.78
N THR A 242 -15.94 9.42 5.34
CA THR A 242 -16.50 10.61 5.96
C THR A 242 -17.84 11.00 5.35
N MET A 243 -18.68 11.65 6.14
CA MET A 243 -19.91 12.28 5.71
C MET A 243 -20.18 13.54 6.52
N ASN A 244 -21.04 14.40 5.99
CA ASN A 244 -21.63 15.48 6.76
C ASN A 244 -23.03 15.07 7.21
N ALA A 245 -23.19 14.73 8.49
CA ALA A 245 -24.49 14.37 9.09
C ALA A 245 -25.41 15.58 9.34
N GLY A 246 -24.96 16.77 8.98
CA GLY A 246 -25.71 18.02 9.05
C GLY A 246 -26.07 18.58 7.67
N THR A 247 -25.88 19.88 7.51
CA THR A 247 -25.98 20.59 6.24
C THR A 247 -24.64 21.26 5.91
N ALA A 248 -24.47 21.81 4.73
CA ALA A 248 -23.22 22.48 4.38
C ALA A 248 -22.87 23.62 5.33
N THR A 249 -23.86 24.32 5.90
CA THR A 249 -23.71 25.46 6.82
C THR A 249 -23.82 25.07 8.31
N ASP A 250 -24.53 23.98 8.66
CA ASP A 250 -24.57 23.37 10.00
C ASP A 250 -23.81 22.04 9.94
N GLN A 251 -22.50 22.12 9.93
CA GLN A 251 -21.60 21.02 9.63
C GLN A 251 -21.51 20.03 10.80
N LYS A 252 -21.64 18.74 10.46
CA LYS A 252 -21.46 17.63 11.40
C LYS A 252 -20.59 16.53 10.76
N PRO A 253 -19.28 16.79 10.65
CA PRO A 253 -18.37 15.78 10.09
C PRO A 253 -18.42 14.50 10.92
N THR A 254 -18.53 13.38 10.25
CA THR A 254 -18.71 12.08 10.89
C THR A 254 -17.99 11.01 10.09
N TRP A 255 -17.22 10.16 10.76
CA TRP A 255 -16.66 8.96 10.18
C TRP A 255 -17.59 7.77 10.39
N VAL A 256 -17.75 6.97 9.36
CA VAL A 256 -18.62 5.79 9.36
C VAL A 256 -17.83 4.56 8.93
N ALA A 257 -17.65 3.62 9.84
CA ALA A 257 -17.02 2.34 9.53
C ALA A 257 -17.92 1.49 8.62
N GLN A 258 -17.40 1.07 7.47
CA GLN A 258 -18.12 0.26 6.51
C GLN A 258 -18.18 -1.20 6.95
N LYS A 259 -19.39 -1.68 7.20
CA LYS A 259 -19.60 -3.09 7.58
C LYS A 259 -19.19 -4.04 6.46
N GLY A 260 -18.54 -5.12 6.84
CA GLY A 260 -18.13 -6.17 5.90
C GLY A 260 -16.79 -5.89 5.20
N THR A 261 -16.14 -4.76 5.49
CA THR A 261 -14.76 -4.49 5.06
C THR A 261 -13.80 -4.73 6.21
N TYR A 262 -12.52 -4.89 5.87
CA TYR A 262 -11.46 -5.01 6.88
C TYR A 262 -10.30 -4.08 6.52
N CYS A 263 -9.88 -3.24 7.48
CA CYS A 263 -8.63 -2.48 7.42
C CYS A 263 -8.13 -2.15 8.83
N ASN A 264 -6.84 -2.37 9.04
CA ASN A 264 -6.14 -1.95 10.24
C ASN A 264 -4.67 -1.70 9.89
N PRO A 265 -4.15 -0.46 9.99
CA PRO A 265 -2.77 -0.14 9.59
C PRO A 265 -1.73 -0.95 10.38
N ARG A 266 -2.04 -1.35 11.61
CA ARG A 266 -1.15 -2.16 12.46
C ARG A 266 -0.95 -3.59 11.98
N ASN A 267 -1.79 -4.05 11.06
CA ASN A 267 -1.70 -5.38 10.44
C ASN A 267 -1.08 -5.33 9.03
N TRP A 268 -0.73 -4.14 8.55
CA TRP A 268 0.03 -4.02 7.32
C TRP A 268 1.49 -4.40 7.61
N SER A 269 2.10 -5.12 6.66
CA SER A 269 3.48 -5.55 6.84
C SER A 269 4.44 -4.36 6.81
N GLU A 270 5.23 -4.20 7.87
CA GLU A 270 6.28 -3.19 7.91
C GLU A 270 7.37 -3.51 6.87
N HIS A 271 8.09 -2.48 6.43
CA HIS A 271 9.15 -2.57 5.42
C HIS A 271 8.68 -3.05 4.04
N ASN A 272 7.38 -2.94 3.75
CA ASN A 272 6.77 -3.23 2.46
C ASN A 272 5.96 -2.03 1.97
N TRP A 273 5.89 -1.87 0.66
CA TRP A 273 4.99 -0.94 0.02
C TRP A 273 3.60 -1.57 -0.10
N HIS A 274 2.58 -0.83 0.31
CA HIS A 274 1.17 -1.19 0.19
C HIS A 274 0.49 -0.29 -0.81
N HIS A 275 -0.22 -0.87 -1.76
CA HIS A 275 -0.94 -0.15 -2.79
C HIS A 275 -2.36 0.15 -2.33
N VAL A 276 -2.67 1.43 -2.17
CA VAL A 276 -4.00 1.90 -1.78
C VAL A 276 -4.62 2.66 -2.93
N GLN A 277 -5.84 2.28 -3.29
CA GLN A 277 -6.61 2.95 -4.33
C GLN A 277 -8.02 3.21 -3.83
N ALA A 278 -8.66 4.29 -4.31
CA ALA A 278 -10.04 4.61 -3.98
C ALA A 278 -10.76 5.24 -5.16
N SER A 279 -12.04 4.91 -5.31
CA SER A 279 -12.91 5.45 -6.34
C SER A 279 -14.14 6.10 -5.74
N TYR A 280 -14.40 7.33 -6.13
CA TYR A 280 -15.54 8.09 -5.67
C TYR A 280 -16.04 9.08 -6.73
N SER A 281 -17.29 9.48 -6.57
CA SER A 281 -17.91 10.49 -7.39
C SER A 281 -18.81 11.40 -6.57
N ARG A 282 -19.20 12.52 -7.14
CA ARG A 282 -20.18 13.43 -6.54
C ARG A 282 -21.22 13.87 -7.55
N ASP A 283 -22.35 14.35 -7.05
CA ASP A 283 -23.27 15.20 -7.81
C ASP A 283 -23.03 16.70 -7.51
N ASP A 284 -23.79 17.55 -8.21
CA ASP A 284 -23.69 19.01 -8.05
C ASP A 284 -24.32 19.53 -6.75
N SER A 285 -25.06 18.68 -6.04
CA SER A 285 -25.69 18.98 -4.75
C SER A 285 -24.81 18.60 -3.57
N GLY A 286 -23.64 17.98 -3.81
CA GLY A 286 -22.68 17.57 -2.79
C GLY A 286 -22.97 16.22 -2.16
N TRP A 287 -23.78 15.38 -2.81
CA TRP A 287 -23.85 13.97 -2.48
C TRP A 287 -22.65 13.24 -3.07
N ILE A 288 -21.95 12.50 -2.23
CA ILE A 288 -20.75 11.75 -2.57
C ILE A 288 -21.10 10.27 -2.60
N THR A 289 -20.67 9.59 -3.65
CA THR A 289 -20.72 8.13 -3.73
C THR A 289 -19.30 7.57 -3.60
N TYR A 290 -19.04 6.83 -2.54
CA TYR A 290 -17.85 6.01 -2.38
C TYR A 290 -18.13 4.67 -3.06
N HIS A 291 -17.37 4.34 -4.11
CA HIS A 291 -17.57 3.11 -4.88
C HIS A 291 -16.82 1.93 -4.26
N SER A 292 -15.51 1.99 -4.28
CA SER A 292 -14.64 0.93 -3.76
C SER A 292 -13.31 1.50 -3.26
N VAL A 293 -12.66 0.75 -2.40
CA VAL A 293 -11.27 0.94 -2.01
C VAL A 293 -10.51 -0.38 -2.21
N TRP A 294 -9.27 -0.29 -2.63
CA TRP A 294 -8.39 -1.46 -2.82
C TRP A 294 -7.18 -1.32 -1.92
N LEU A 295 -6.78 -2.43 -1.32
CA LEU A 295 -5.52 -2.59 -0.62
C LEU A 295 -4.78 -3.78 -1.23
N ASP A 296 -3.60 -3.53 -1.79
CA ASP A 296 -2.77 -4.54 -2.44
C ASP A 296 -3.53 -5.35 -3.51
N GLY A 297 -4.40 -4.66 -4.26
CA GLY A 297 -5.24 -5.26 -5.29
C GLY A 297 -6.49 -5.97 -4.80
N VAL A 298 -6.72 -6.04 -3.48
CA VAL A 298 -7.94 -6.63 -2.91
C VAL A 298 -9.01 -5.55 -2.75
N GLU A 299 -10.12 -5.71 -3.46
CA GLU A 299 -11.25 -4.78 -3.44
C GLU A 299 -12.10 -4.95 -2.19
N SER A 300 -12.43 -3.81 -1.58
CA SER A 300 -13.51 -3.65 -0.61
C SER A 300 -14.57 -2.73 -1.21
N THR A 301 -15.69 -3.29 -1.65
CA THR A 301 -16.80 -2.52 -2.20
C THR A 301 -17.49 -1.74 -1.08
N LEU A 302 -17.60 -0.43 -1.23
CA LEU A 302 -18.31 0.45 -0.30
C LEU A 302 -19.75 0.69 -0.80
N ASN A 303 -19.87 1.16 -2.02
CA ASN A 303 -21.14 1.41 -2.73
C ASN A 303 -22.16 2.17 -1.88
N VAL A 304 -21.74 3.30 -1.30
CA VAL A 304 -22.53 4.12 -0.38
C VAL A 304 -22.55 5.56 -0.87
N THR A 305 -23.75 6.17 -0.81
CA THR A 305 -23.96 7.59 -1.15
C THR A 305 -24.37 8.34 0.09
N VAL A 306 -23.62 9.41 0.41
CA VAL A 306 -23.81 10.26 1.59
C VAL A 306 -23.68 11.73 1.24
N PHE A 307 -24.24 12.60 2.06
CA PHE A 307 -23.98 14.03 1.92
C PHE A 307 -22.59 14.36 2.46
N GLY A 308 -21.77 15.02 1.64
CA GLY A 308 -20.37 15.32 1.97
C GLY A 308 -19.94 16.73 1.57
N ALA A 309 -20.89 17.67 1.45
CA ALA A 309 -20.59 19.07 1.17
C ALA A 309 -20.49 19.90 2.45
N PHE A 310 -19.48 20.78 2.48
CA PHE A 310 -19.16 21.68 3.60
C PHE A 310 -18.96 23.11 3.10
N ASP A 311 -19.50 24.10 3.78
CA ASP A 311 -19.26 25.53 3.51
C ASP A 311 -18.01 25.99 4.27
N LEU A 312 -16.83 25.69 3.69
CA LEU A 312 -15.55 26.02 4.28
C LEU A 312 -15.02 27.37 3.83
N GLY A 313 -15.65 28.02 2.86
CA GLY A 313 -15.21 29.29 2.30
C GLY A 313 -13.87 29.23 1.55
N TRP A 314 -13.46 28.04 1.11
CA TRP A 314 -12.23 27.87 0.36
C TRP A 314 -12.35 28.46 -1.05
N LYS A 315 -11.22 28.92 -1.59
CA LYS A 315 -11.12 29.27 -3.01
C LYS A 315 -11.15 28.01 -3.86
N PRO A 316 -11.49 28.12 -5.17
CA PRO A 316 -11.41 26.98 -6.09
C PRO A 316 -10.09 26.23 -5.94
N MET A 317 -10.20 24.96 -5.56
CA MET A 317 -9.04 24.06 -5.43
C MET A 317 -9.47 22.60 -5.47
N ILE A 318 -8.54 21.74 -5.87
CA ILE A 318 -8.48 20.35 -5.47
C ILE A 318 -7.24 20.19 -4.60
N ASN A 319 -7.44 19.54 -3.47
CA ASN A 319 -6.37 19.25 -2.53
C ASN A 319 -6.45 17.78 -2.14
N THR A 320 -5.32 17.14 -1.94
CA THR A 320 -5.28 15.83 -1.28
C THR A 320 -4.68 15.98 0.10
N GLN A 321 -5.12 15.10 1.00
CA GLN A 321 -4.72 15.11 2.38
C GLN A 321 -4.33 13.68 2.78
N PHE A 322 -3.30 13.60 3.57
CA PHE A 322 -2.85 12.37 4.20
C PHE A 322 -2.72 12.62 5.70
N GLN A 323 -3.44 11.86 6.51
CA GLN A 323 -3.46 12.05 7.96
C GLN A 323 -3.00 10.79 8.66
N VAL A 324 -2.25 10.98 9.72
CA VAL A 324 -1.75 9.92 10.59
C VAL A 324 -2.27 10.18 11.99
N ASP A 325 -3.17 9.32 12.43
CA ASP A 325 -3.72 9.37 13.79
C ASP A 325 -2.87 8.51 14.72
N GLY A 326 -2.51 9.07 15.85
CA GLY A 326 -1.72 8.40 16.87
C GLY A 326 -2.52 7.38 17.67
N LEU A 327 -1.87 6.33 18.14
CA LEU A 327 -2.47 5.33 19.02
C LEU A 327 -1.88 5.43 20.42
N GLY A 328 -2.75 5.65 21.43
CA GLY A 328 -2.38 5.64 22.83
C GLY A 328 -1.88 6.97 23.38
N ALA A 329 -1.16 6.94 24.52
CA ALA A 329 -0.84 8.13 25.30
C ALA A 329 0.20 9.05 24.63
N SER A 330 1.18 8.49 23.94
CA SER A 330 2.17 9.23 23.14
C SER A 330 2.96 8.29 22.26
N GLY A 331 3.49 8.81 21.17
CA GLY A 331 4.31 8.05 20.25
C GLY A 331 4.86 8.89 19.12
N SER A 332 5.58 8.22 18.25
CA SER A 332 6.01 8.78 16.97
C SER A 332 5.93 7.70 15.89
N THR A 333 5.64 8.14 14.68
CA THR A 333 5.59 7.25 13.51
C THR A 333 6.18 7.95 12.31
N THR A 334 6.65 7.16 11.36
CA THR A 334 7.09 7.64 10.05
C THR A 334 6.42 6.80 8.99
N VAL A 335 5.64 7.46 8.15
CA VAL A 335 4.95 6.88 7.01
C VAL A 335 5.49 7.52 5.73
N TYR A 336 5.54 6.77 4.66
CA TYR A 336 6.00 7.26 3.37
C TYR A 336 4.91 7.07 2.32
N LEU A 337 4.77 8.06 1.44
CA LEU A 337 3.98 7.97 0.21
C LEU A 337 4.89 8.02 -1.01
N ASP A 338 4.54 7.25 -2.01
CA ASP A 338 5.18 7.25 -3.32
C ASP A 338 4.14 7.08 -4.42
N SER A 339 4.45 7.59 -5.60
CA SER A 339 3.64 7.43 -6.82
C SER A 339 2.18 7.86 -6.64
N LEU A 340 1.93 8.89 -5.81
CA LEU A 340 0.59 9.41 -5.57
C LEU A 340 0.04 10.07 -6.83
N THR A 341 -1.07 9.55 -7.31
CA THR A 341 -1.80 10.11 -8.45
C THR A 341 -3.27 10.31 -8.12
N VAL A 342 -3.86 11.34 -8.73
CA VAL A 342 -5.31 11.55 -8.72
C VAL A 342 -5.77 11.78 -10.15
N SER A 343 -6.63 10.89 -10.63
CA SER A 343 -7.35 11.06 -11.90
C SER A 343 -8.75 11.58 -11.64
N ARG A 344 -9.22 12.47 -12.51
CA ARG A 344 -10.55 13.08 -12.41
C ARG A 344 -11.19 13.33 -13.77
N TRP A 345 -12.51 13.29 -13.84
CA TRP A 345 -13.30 13.54 -15.05
C TRP A 345 -14.73 13.97 -14.74
#